data_b1ffa96b85fff4721e3c5221cf824a3f
#
_entry.id   b1ffa96b85fff4721e3c5221cf824a3f
#
_cell.length_a   1.000
_cell.length_b   1.000
_cell.length_c   1.000
_cell.angle_alpha   90.00
_cell.angle_beta   90.00
_cell.angle_gamma   90.00
#
_symmetry.space_group_name_H-M   'P 1'
#
loop_
_entity.id
_entity.type
_entity.pdbx_description
1 polymer ?
#
loop_
_entity_poly.entity_id
_entity_poly.type
_entity_poly.pdbx_seq_one_letter_code
_entity_poly.pdbx_strand_id
1 'polypeptide(L)'
;NFDKDEIYKMFNLSPNKKTILFFGGGEFGLGKSRTVEILQTLTQYLDKYQIVAISGKNKKMNQAFKDIADTLEDSNSLKIYEFIDKVPEVMSISSLVVTKPGGLTISESLASSLPILVINPIPGQEEENAEFLESKGIAKWIKKDDNPKEILENIINNQEKLDSMKKNTSLLANKYSTHDICSILLKK
;
A
#
# COMPACT_ATOMS: atom_id res chain seq x y z
N ASN A 1 4.04 11.86 16.38
CA ASN A 1 4.26 12.51 15.08
C ASN A 1 5.66 12.18 14.61
N PHE A 2 5.80 11.67 13.40
CA PHE A 2 7.09 11.39 12.76
C PHE A 2 7.63 12.66 12.11
N ASP A 3 8.96 12.82 12.10
CA ASP A 3 9.64 13.86 11.31
C ASP A 3 9.68 13.40 9.84
N LYS A 4 8.88 14.04 9.00
CA LYS A 4 8.75 13.67 7.58
C LYS A 4 10.04 13.92 6.80
N ASP A 5 10.76 14.98 7.10
CA ASP A 5 12.00 15.32 6.39
C ASP A 5 13.10 14.29 6.68
N GLU A 6 13.15 13.78 7.91
CA GLU A 6 14.04 12.68 8.28
C GLU A 6 13.67 11.40 7.52
N ILE A 7 12.37 11.08 7.38
CA ILE A 7 11.91 9.90 6.64
C ILE A 7 12.27 10.01 5.16
N TYR A 8 12.01 11.16 4.53
CA TYR A 8 12.39 11.37 3.12
C TYR A 8 13.90 11.17 2.90
N LYS A 9 14.74 11.68 3.79
CA LYS A 9 16.19 11.49 3.74
C LYS A 9 16.58 10.02 3.93
N MET A 10 16.01 9.36 4.94
CA MET A 10 16.32 7.98 5.30
C MET A 10 16.06 7.02 4.14
N PHE A 11 14.96 7.21 3.42
CA PHE A 11 14.57 6.34 2.30
C PHE A 11 15.03 6.89 0.94
N ASN A 12 15.79 7.98 0.92
CA ASN A 12 16.23 8.66 -0.30
C ASN A 12 15.05 8.95 -1.24
N LEU A 13 14.03 9.62 -0.68
CA LEU A 13 12.79 9.99 -1.34
C LEU A 13 12.71 11.52 -1.52
N SER A 14 11.97 11.96 -2.53
CA SER A 14 11.71 13.39 -2.76
C SER A 14 10.47 13.86 -1.98
N PRO A 15 10.52 14.95 -1.22
CA PRO A 15 9.34 15.52 -0.59
C PRO A 15 8.33 16.10 -1.59
N ASN A 16 8.75 16.33 -2.85
CA ASN A 16 7.91 16.90 -3.90
C ASN A 16 7.12 15.85 -4.70
N LYS A 17 7.37 14.56 -4.47
CA LYS A 17 6.63 13.46 -5.11
C LYS A 17 5.73 12.74 -4.09
N LYS A 18 4.54 12.36 -4.51
CA LYS A 18 3.67 11.50 -3.70
C LYS A 18 4.28 10.10 -3.60
N THR A 19 4.19 9.49 -2.43
CA THR A 19 4.75 8.16 -2.19
C THR A 19 3.65 7.10 -2.25
N ILE A 20 3.90 6.02 -3.00
CA ILE A 20 3.12 4.78 -2.95
C ILE A 20 3.94 3.75 -2.19
N LEU A 21 3.36 3.17 -1.14
CA LEU A 21 3.95 2.03 -0.46
C LEU A 21 3.39 0.75 -1.06
N PHE A 22 4.27 -0.12 -1.56
CA PHE A 22 3.90 -1.34 -2.27
C PHE A 22 4.45 -2.57 -1.56
N PHE A 23 3.57 -3.46 -1.11
CA PHE A 23 3.93 -4.74 -0.52
C PHE A 23 3.79 -5.87 -1.55
N GLY A 24 4.89 -6.54 -1.86
CA GLY A 24 4.94 -7.65 -2.82
C GLY A 24 4.28 -8.94 -2.34
N GLY A 25 3.96 -9.02 -1.05
CA GLY A 25 3.31 -10.17 -0.44
C GLY A 25 4.25 -11.12 0.28
N GLY A 26 3.67 -12.15 0.92
CA GLY A 26 4.37 -13.08 1.82
C GLY A 26 5.13 -14.21 1.11
N GLU A 27 5.64 -15.15 1.91
CA GLU A 27 6.58 -16.21 1.53
C GLU A 27 6.09 -17.19 0.45
N PHE A 28 4.79 -17.36 0.30
CA PHE A 28 4.21 -18.42 -0.55
C PHE A 28 4.11 -18.08 -2.05
N GLY A 29 4.48 -16.87 -2.47
CA GLY A 29 4.55 -16.50 -3.89
C GLY A 29 3.22 -16.54 -4.66
N LEU A 30 2.08 -16.73 -3.98
CA LEU A 30 0.75 -16.71 -4.57
C LEU A 30 0.48 -15.34 -5.19
N GLY A 31 0.11 -15.32 -6.47
CA GLY A 31 -0.17 -14.10 -7.20
C GLY A 31 1.07 -13.31 -7.65
N LYS A 32 2.27 -13.94 -7.72
CA LYS A 32 3.51 -13.27 -8.11
C LYS A 32 3.37 -12.54 -9.45
N SER A 33 2.87 -13.18 -10.49
CA SER A 33 2.72 -12.58 -11.82
C SER A 33 1.83 -11.34 -11.77
N ARG A 34 0.73 -11.41 -11.04
CA ARG A 34 -0.20 -10.28 -10.86
C ARG A 34 0.43 -9.14 -10.05
N THR A 35 1.18 -9.47 -9.00
CA THR A 35 1.92 -8.48 -8.20
C THR A 35 2.94 -7.74 -9.05
N VAL A 36 3.70 -8.46 -9.87
CA VAL A 36 4.72 -7.90 -10.79
C VAL A 36 4.05 -7.03 -11.85
N GLU A 37 2.96 -7.48 -12.46
CA GLU A 37 2.17 -6.72 -13.43
C GLU A 37 1.66 -5.38 -12.86
N ILE A 38 1.14 -5.41 -11.63
CA ILE A 38 0.63 -4.20 -10.97
C ILE A 38 1.78 -3.23 -10.65
N LEU A 39 2.91 -3.72 -10.13
CA LEU A 39 4.08 -2.87 -9.90
C LEU A 39 4.59 -2.27 -11.21
N GLN A 40 4.71 -3.07 -12.27
CA GLN A 40 5.14 -2.60 -13.58
C GLN A 40 4.19 -1.55 -14.15
N THR A 41 2.88 -1.72 -13.96
CA THR A 41 1.90 -0.70 -14.37
C THR A 41 2.07 0.59 -13.57
N LEU A 42 2.35 0.50 -12.28
CA LEU A 42 2.60 1.66 -11.42
C LEU A 42 3.85 2.44 -11.81
N THR A 43 4.87 1.81 -12.39
CA THR A 43 6.07 2.52 -12.85
C THR A 43 5.81 3.51 -13.98
N GLN A 44 4.67 3.41 -14.68
CA GLN A 44 4.26 4.39 -15.68
C GLN A 44 3.92 5.78 -15.10
N TYR A 45 3.82 5.90 -13.78
CA TYR A 45 3.48 7.14 -13.06
C TYR A 45 4.65 7.70 -12.23
N LEU A 46 5.89 7.26 -12.49
CA LEU A 46 7.08 7.70 -11.74
C LEU A 46 7.45 9.18 -11.99
N ASP A 47 6.84 9.83 -12.97
CA ASP A 47 6.89 11.28 -13.15
C ASP A 47 6.23 12.04 -11.98
N LYS A 48 5.11 11.54 -11.45
CA LYS A 48 4.30 12.16 -10.38
C LYS A 48 4.48 11.49 -9.02
N TYR A 49 4.80 10.20 -9.01
CA TYR A 49 4.89 9.37 -7.82
C TYR A 49 6.31 8.82 -7.64
N GLN A 50 6.60 8.44 -6.44
CA GLN A 50 7.71 7.56 -6.10
C GLN A 50 7.16 6.32 -5.39
N ILE A 51 7.81 5.19 -5.55
CA ILE A 51 7.34 3.91 -5.04
C ILE A 51 8.37 3.33 -4.07
N VAL A 52 7.93 2.97 -2.88
CA VAL A 52 8.69 2.14 -1.94
C VAL A 52 8.11 0.74 -2.03
N ALA A 53 8.82 -0.16 -2.71
CA ALA A 53 8.40 -1.53 -2.96
C ALA A 53 9.13 -2.50 -2.02
N ILE A 54 8.35 -3.25 -1.22
CA ILE A 54 8.85 -4.23 -0.25
C ILE A 54 8.53 -5.62 -0.78
N SER A 55 9.55 -6.37 -1.18
CA SER A 55 9.40 -7.71 -1.76
C SER A 55 9.16 -8.83 -0.75
N GLY A 56 9.43 -8.56 0.52
CA GLY A 56 9.47 -9.59 1.56
C GLY A 56 10.67 -10.53 1.40
N LYS A 57 10.69 -11.63 2.15
CA LYS A 57 11.78 -12.63 2.13
C LYS A 57 11.84 -13.48 0.86
N ASN A 58 10.89 -13.30 -0.06
CA ASN A 58 10.82 -14.08 -1.29
C ASN A 58 11.85 -13.57 -2.32
N LYS A 59 12.97 -14.28 -2.45
CA LYS A 59 14.07 -13.93 -3.38
C LYS A 59 13.60 -13.79 -4.84
N LYS A 60 12.64 -14.61 -5.29
CA LYS A 60 12.10 -14.54 -6.66
C LYS A 60 11.27 -13.29 -6.86
N MET A 61 10.58 -12.81 -5.83
CA MET A 61 9.84 -11.54 -5.89
C MET A 61 10.81 -10.35 -5.89
N ASN A 62 11.83 -10.39 -5.03
CA ASN A 62 12.86 -9.36 -5.00
C ASN A 62 13.57 -9.22 -6.36
N GLN A 63 13.96 -10.36 -6.96
CA GLN A 63 14.58 -10.32 -8.29
C GLN A 63 13.62 -9.75 -9.33
N ALA A 64 12.35 -10.14 -9.34
CA ALA A 64 11.39 -9.61 -10.29
C ALA A 64 11.17 -8.08 -10.15
N PHE A 65 11.24 -7.54 -8.93
CA PHE A 65 11.19 -6.09 -8.72
C PHE A 65 12.44 -5.38 -9.24
N LYS A 66 13.63 -6.00 -9.05
CA LYS A 66 14.89 -5.49 -9.63
C LYS A 66 14.87 -5.53 -11.15
N ASP A 67 14.37 -6.63 -11.72
CA ASP A 67 14.23 -6.76 -13.18
C ASP A 67 13.34 -5.63 -13.76
N ILE A 68 12.26 -5.24 -13.05
CA ILE A 68 11.47 -4.06 -13.44
C ILE A 68 12.32 -2.78 -13.39
N ALA A 69 13.05 -2.55 -12.29
CA ALA A 69 13.87 -1.34 -12.14
C ALA A 69 14.94 -1.24 -13.24
N ASP A 70 15.52 -2.37 -13.65
CA ASP A 70 16.54 -2.43 -14.71
C ASP A 70 15.98 -2.08 -16.10
N THR A 71 14.66 -2.14 -16.29
CA THR A 71 14.01 -1.73 -17.56
C THR A 71 13.70 -0.22 -17.63
N LEU A 72 13.83 0.51 -16.51
CA LEU A 72 13.49 1.92 -16.43
C LEU A 72 14.69 2.80 -16.85
N GLU A 73 14.44 3.83 -17.65
CA GLU A 73 15.46 4.83 -17.98
C GLU A 73 15.93 5.60 -16.74
N ASP A 74 15.00 5.89 -15.81
CA ASP A 74 15.28 6.45 -14.48
C ASP A 74 14.52 5.68 -13.40
N SER A 75 15.25 4.87 -12.65
CA SER A 75 14.73 4.10 -11.52
C SER A 75 14.81 4.83 -10.18
N ASN A 76 15.26 6.09 -10.13
CA ASN A 76 15.44 6.84 -8.87
C ASN A 76 14.16 6.97 -8.05
N SER A 77 13.01 6.97 -8.70
CA SER A 77 11.70 7.03 -8.05
C SER A 77 11.13 5.67 -7.65
N LEU A 78 11.83 4.55 -7.91
CA LEU A 78 11.47 3.20 -7.46
C LEU A 78 12.52 2.69 -6.47
N LYS A 79 12.16 2.61 -5.19
CA LYS A 79 13.02 2.06 -4.13
C LYS A 79 12.57 0.65 -3.79
N ILE A 80 13.48 -0.31 -3.87
CA ILE A 80 13.20 -1.72 -3.64
C ILE A 80 13.90 -2.18 -2.36
N TYR A 81 13.12 -2.76 -1.46
CA TYR A 81 13.59 -3.32 -0.19
C TYR A 81 13.12 -4.76 -0.04
N GLU A 82 13.92 -5.61 0.58
CA GLU A 82 13.46 -6.93 1.04
C GLU A 82 12.59 -6.79 2.29
N PHE A 83 13.02 -5.94 3.20
CA PHE A 83 12.36 -5.68 4.47
C PHE A 83 12.69 -4.25 4.94
N ILE A 84 11.76 -3.63 5.64
CA ILE A 84 11.97 -2.39 6.39
C ILE A 84 11.36 -2.56 7.79
N ASP A 85 12.05 -2.05 8.80
CA ASP A 85 11.60 -2.03 10.19
C ASP A 85 10.78 -0.77 10.54
N LYS A 86 10.78 0.21 9.64
CA LYS A 86 10.13 1.52 9.77
C LYS A 86 8.89 1.67 8.88
N VAL A 87 8.04 0.64 8.87
CA VAL A 87 6.78 0.64 8.07
C VAL A 87 5.85 1.79 8.47
N PRO A 88 5.59 2.06 9.79
CA PRO A 88 4.72 3.16 10.18
C PRO A 88 5.23 4.54 9.73
N GLU A 89 6.55 4.75 9.73
CA GLU A 89 7.17 5.98 9.25
C GLU A 89 6.90 6.18 7.75
N VAL A 90 7.15 5.15 6.94
CA VAL A 90 6.89 5.23 5.49
C VAL A 90 5.40 5.38 5.20
N MET A 91 4.53 4.71 5.94
CA MET A 91 3.08 4.89 5.83
C MET A 91 2.67 6.34 6.11
N SER A 92 3.32 7.03 7.06
CA SER A 92 2.98 8.41 7.43
C SER A 92 3.24 9.44 6.33
N ILE A 93 4.12 9.14 5.39
CA ILE A 93 4.43 9.99 4.22
C ILE A 93 3.79 9.47 2.92
N SER A 94 3.16 8.31 2.96
CA SER A 94 2.54 7.69 1.79
C SER A 94 1.16 8.27 1.49
N SER A 95 0.79 8.26 0.22
CA SER A 95 -0.53 8.69 -0.27
C SER A 95 -1.45 7.50 -0.56
N LEU A 96 -0.87 6.33 -0.73
CA LEU A 96 -1.57 5.10 -1.10
C LEU A 96 -0.73 3.90 -0.66
N VAL A 97 -1.38 2.83 -0.22
CA VAL A 97 -0.74 1.54 -0.01
C VAL A 97 -1.32 0.48 -0.95
N VAL A 98 -0.46 -0.33 -1.54
CA VAL A 98 -0.82 -1.50 -2.34
C VAL A 98 -0.41 -2.75 -1.58
N THR A 99 -1.36 -3.58 -1.20
CA THR A 99 -1.09 -4.71 -0.31
C THR A 99 -2.15 -5.80 -0.40
N LYS A 100 -1.83 -6.96 0.14
CA LYS A 100 -2.83 -7.95 0.55
C LYS A 100 -3.57 -7.45 1.79
N PRO A 101 -4.87 -7.76 1.93
CA PRO A 101 -5.68 -7.25 3.04
C PRO A 101 -5.52 -8.09 4.31
N GLY A 102 -4.28 -8.33 4.74
CA GLY A 102 -3.95 -8.97 6.02
C GLY A 102 -4.22 -8.05 7.21
N GLY A 103 -4.68 -8.60 8.33
CA GLY A 103 -5.18 -7.83 9.47
C GLY A 103 -4.19 -6.78 10.02
N LEU A 104 -2.90 -7.11 10.13
CA LEU A 104 -1.89 -6.17 10.62
C LEU A 104 -1.73 -4.97 9.66
N THR A 105 -1.51 -5.23 8.38
CA THR A 105 -1.32 -4.16 7.39
C THR A 105 -2.56 -3.29 7.23
N ILE A 106 -3.77 -3.88 7.31
CA ILE A 106 -5.01 -3.10 7.35
C ILE A 106 -5.03 -2.17 8.56
N SER A 107 -4.75 -2.68 9.75
CA SER A 107 -4.75 -1.89 10.98
C SER A 107 -3.77 -0.73 10.95
N GLU A 108 -2.56 -0.96 10.44
CA GLU A 108 -1.54 0.06 10.24
C GLU A 108 -1.96 1.10 9.19
N SER A 109 -2.58 0.66 8.09
CA SER A 109 -3.10 1.55 7.04
C SER A 109 -4.23 2.43 7.55
N LEU A 110 -5.15 1.87 8.35
CA LEU A 110 -6.22 2.63 9.01
C LEU A 110 -5.66 3.66 9.98
N ALA A 111 -4.70 3.27 10.83
CA ALA A 111 -4.05 4.16 11.78
C ALA A 111 -3.32 5.32 11.09
N SER A 112 -2.80 5.08 9.88
CA SER A 112 -2.11 6.08 9.05
C SER A 112 -3.06 6.83 8.11
N SER A 113 -4.37 6.59 8.17
CA SER A 113 -5.39 7.16 7.28
C SER A 113 -5.06 6.95 5.79
N LEU A 114 -4.53 5.78 5.43
CA LEU A 114 -4.02 5.48 4.12
C LEU A 114 -5.08 4.77 3.25
N PRO A 115 -5.41 5.30 2.04
CA PRO A 115 -6.17 4.55 1.05
C PRO A 115 -5.47 3.25 0.66
N ILE A 116 -6.26 2.20 0.38
CA ILE A 116 -5.72 0.86 0.13
C ILE A 116 -6.08 0.39 -1.28
N LEU A 117 -5.10 -0.07 -2.04
CA LEU A 117 -5.32 -0.95 -3.19
C LEU A 117 -5.07 -2.39 -2.75
N VAL A 118 -6.13 -3.17 -2.78
CA VAL A 118 -6.06 -4.59 -2.42
C VAL A 118 -5.67 -5.42 -3.63
N ILE A 119 -4.66 -6.26 -3.46
CA ILE A 119 -4.17 -7.21 -4.46
C ILE A 119 -4.08 -8.61 -3.86
N ASN A 120 -4.40 -9.63 -4.66
CA ASN A 120 -4.18 -11.04 -4.35
C ASN A 120 -4.58 -11.46 -2.92
N PRO A 121 -5.80 -11.18 -2.45
CA PRO A 121 -6.25 -11.70 -1.16
C PRO A 121 -6.25 -13.23 -1.19
N ILE A 122 -5.94 -13.84 -0.05
CA ILE A 122 -6.10 -15.28 0.14
C ILE A 122 -7.58 -15.56 0.33
N PRO A 123 -8.14 -16.60 -0.34
CA PRO A 123 -9.53 -16.99 -0.17
C PRO A 123 -9.94 -17.15 1.30
N GLY A 124 -11.12 -16.68 1.63
CA GLY A 124 -11.66 -16.65 2.98
C GLY A 124 -11.45 -15.28 3.65
N GLN A 125 -10.81 -15.22 4.80
CA GLN A 125 -10.75 -14.03 5.64
C GLN A 125 -10.18 -12.79 4.90
N GLU A 126 -9.18 -12.95 4.03
CA GLU A 126 -8.62 -11.80 3.32
C GLU A 126 -9.58 -11.28 2.23
N GLU A 127 -10.36 -12.16 1.58
CA GLU A 127 -11.40 -11.72 0.64
C GLU A 127 -12.53 -10.98 1.36
N GLU A 128 -12.98 -11.49 2.51
CA GLU A 128 -13.96 -10.81 3.36
C GLU A 128 -13.47 -9.43 3.81
N ASN A 129 -12.21 -9.33 4.19
CA ASN A 129 -11.57 -8.05 4.51
C ASN A 129 -11.57 -7.11 3.30
N ALA A 130 -11.22 -7.59 2.10
CA ALA A 130 -11.22 -6.81 0.87
C ALA A 130 -12.60 -6.24 0.56
N GLU A 131 -13.65 -7.09 0.61
CA GLU A 131 -15.04 -6.70 0.39
C GLU A 131 -15.51 -5.67 1.42
N PHE A 132 -15.20 -5.89 2.70
CA PHE A 132 -15.53 -4.94 3.77
C PHE A 132 -14.89 -3.57 3.52
N LEU A 133 -13.58 -3.51 3.24
CA LEU A 133 -12.87 -2.26 3.01
C LEU A 133 -13.38 -1.54 1.76
N GLU A 134 -13.67 -2.28 0.68
CA GLU A 134 -14.26 -1.71 -0.54
C GLU A 134 -15.67 -1.16 -0.28
N SER A 135 -16.51 -1.87 0.48
CA SER A 135 -17.86 -1.42 0.86
C SER A 135 -17.86 -0.14 1.70
N LYS A 136 -16.77 0.11 2.44
CA LYS A 136 -16.57 1.35 3.24
C LYS A 136 -15.94 2.49 2.42
N GLY A 137 -15.62 2.27 1.15
CA GLY A 137 -14.96 3.25 0.30
C GLY A 137 -13.53 3.59 0.76
N ILE A 138 -12.88 2.67 1.46
CA ILE A 138 -11.50 2.79 1.97
C ILE A 138 -10.51 2.17 1.00
N ALA A 139 -10.92 1.09 0.36
CA ALA A 139 -10.09 0.34 -0.55
C ALA A 139 -10.72 0.22 -1.94
N LYS A 140 -9.86 -0.10 -2.91
CA LYS A 140 -10.27 -0.68 -4.19
C LYS A 140 -9.57 -2.02 -4.34
N TRP A 141 -10.34 -3.08 -4.55
CA TRP A 141 -9.81 -4.41 -4.83
C TRP A 141 -9.58 -4.55 -6.34
N ILE A 142 -8.36 -4.91 -6.73
CA ILE A 142 -7.99 -5.30 -8.10
C ILE A 142 -8.18 -6.81 -8.20
N LYS A 143 -9.33 -7.25 -8.72
CA LYS A 143 -9.68 -8.65 -8.85
C LYS A 143 -8.88 -9.33 -9.97
N LYS A 144 -8.90 -10.66 -10.00
CA LYS A 144 -8.11 -11.46 -10.93
C LYS A 144 -8.41 -11.13 -12.41
N ASP A 145 -9.66 -10.88 -12.73
CA ASP A 145 -10.11 -10.64 -14.10
C ASP A 145 -10.18 -9.15 -14.46
N ASP A 146 -9.86 -8.26 -13.53
CA ASP A 146 -9.80 -6.83 -13.77
C ASP A 146 -8.58 -6.45 -14.61
N ASN A 147 -8.69 -5.37 -15.38
CA ASN A 147 -7.55 -4.71 -16.01
C ASN A 147 -6.88 -3.77 -14.97
N PRO A 148 -5.66 -4.09 -14.48
CA PRO A 148 -5.01 -3.26 -13.47
C PRO A 148 -4.80 -1.82 -13.94
N LYS A 149 -4.48 -1.64 -15.21
CA LYS A 149 -4.20 -0.31 -15.78
C LYS A 149 -5.41 0.60 -15.64
N GLU A 150 -6.60 0.15 -16.00
CA GLU A 150 -7.82 0.96 -15.91
C GLU A 150 -8.15 1.35 -14.46
N ILE A 151 -7.99 0.41 -13.51
CA ILE A 151 -8.25 0.68 -12.10
C ILE A 151 -7.23 1.67 -11.55
N LEU A 152 -5.95 1.48 -11.87
CA LEU A 152 -4.88 2.35 -11.41
C LEU A 152 -5.03 3.77 -11.99
N GLU A 153 -5.32 3.91 -13.28
CA GLU A 153 -5.60 5.19 -13.91
C GLU A 153 -6.73 5.94 -13.20
N ASN A 154 -7.82 5.24 -12.91
CA ASN A 154 -8.99 5.81 -12.23
C ASN A 154 -8.73 6.25 -10.78
N ILE A 155 -7.70 5.72 -10.14
CA ILE A 155 -7.36 6.08 -8.75
C ILE A 155 -6.22 7.08 -8.72
N ILE A 156 -5.13 6.81 -9.43
CA ILE A 156 -3.89 7.60 -9.36
C ILE A 156 -4.08 9.00 -9.97
N ASN A 157 -4.86 9.10 -11.04
CA ASN A 157 -5.15 10.38 -11.69
C ASN A 157 -6.38 11.11 -11.10
N ASN A 158 -7.05 10.51 -10.12
CA ASN A 158 -8.24 11.09 -9.49
C ASN A 158 -7.97 11.48 -8.03
N GLN A 159 -7.53 12.72 -7.82
CA GLN A 159 -7.22 13.23 -6.48
C GLN A 159 -8.44 13.24 -5.56
N GLU A 160 -9.62 13.60 -6.07
CA GLU A 160 -10.85 13.64 -5.28
C GLU A 160 -11.22 12.26 -4.73
N LYS A 161 -11.00 11.21 -5.55
CA LYS A 161 -11.22 9.83 -5.14
C LYS A 161 -10.25 9.40 -4.04
N LEU A 162 -8.96 9.72 -4.17
CA LEU A 162 -7.96 9.44 -3.14
C LEU A 162 -8.29 10.19 -1.84
N ASP A 163 -8.71 11.45 -1.91
CA ASP A 163 -9.09 12.25 -0.74
C ASP A 163 -10.35 11.70 -0.07
N SER A 164 -11.33 11.26 -0.85
CA SER A 164 -12.52 10.57 -0.33
C SER A 164 -12.17 9.28 0.37
N MET A 165 -11.34 8.43 -0.23
CA MET A 165 -10.85 7.20 0.39
C MET A 165 -10.11 7.48 1.69
N LYS A 166 -9.22 8.47 1.70
CA LYS A 166 -8.47 8.90 2.89
C LYS A 166 -9.40 9.37 4.00
N LYS A 167 -10.42 10.17 3.68
CA LYS A 167 -11.43 10.62 4.64
C LYS A 167 -12.17 9.43 5.26
N ASN A 168 -12.61 8.48 4.44
CA ASN A 168 -13.30 7.29 4.91
C ASN A 168 -12.40 6.43 5.81
N THR A 169 -11.12 6.30 5.47
CA THR A 169 -10.12 5.61 6.29
C THR A 169 -9.98 6.25 7.66
N SER A 170 -9.85 7.58 7.72
CA SER A 170 -9.76 8.32 8.98
C SER A 170 -11.01 8.14 9.84
N LEU A 171 -12.20 8.13 9.25
CA LEU A 171 -13.45 7.93 9.97
C LEU A 171 -13.56 6.53 10.58
N LEU A 172 -13.07 5.51 9.91
CA LEU A 172 -13.06 4.14 10.42
C LEU A 172 -12.02 3.98 11.53
N ALA A 173 -10.82 4.54 11.37
CA ALA A 173 -9.75 4.50 12.37
C ALA A 173 -10.21 5.06 13.73
N ASN A 174 -10.96 6.14 13.73
CA ASN A 174 -11.50 6.75 14.96
C ASN A 174 -12.51 5.87 15.71
N LYS A 175 -13.15 4.91 15.04
CA LYS A 175 -14.12 3.97 15.68
C LYS A 175 -13.45 2.76 16.34
N TYR A 176 -12.22 2.46 15.98
CA TYR A 176 -11.48 1.27 16.45
C TYR A 176 -10.19 1.66 17.18
N SER A 177 -10.15 2.83 17.82
CA SER A 177 -8.97 3.25 18.56
C SER A 177 -8.67 2.30 19.73
N THR A 178 -7.39 2.08 19.99
CA THR A 178 -6.93 1.27 21.13
C THR A 178 -7.54 1.72 22.46
N HIS A 179 -7.83 3.02 22.60
CA HIS A 179 -8.50 3.61 23.75
C HIS A 179 -9.90 3.03 23.96
N ASP A 180 -10.69 2.83 22.91
CA ASP A 180 -12.05 2.31 23.01
C ASP A 180 -12.03 0.83 23.42
N ILE A 181 -11.07 0.06 22.90
CA ILE A 181 -10.86 -1.34 23.28
C ILE A 181 -10.43 -1.41 24.76
N CYS A 182 -9.48 -0.60 25.19
CA CYS A 182 -9.04 -0.56 26.58
C CYS A 182 -10.16 -0.10 27.52
N SER A 183 -10.98 0.87 27.12
CA SER A 183 -12.09 1.35 27.94
C SER A 183 -13.21 0.32 28.15
N ILE A 184 -13.41 -0.57 27.15
CA ILE A 184 -14.35 -1.70 27.25
C ILE A 184 -13.79 -2.77 28.19
N LEU A 185 -12.50 -3.05 28.12
CA LEU A 185 -11.86 -4.08 28.97
C LEU A 185 -11.71 -3.65 30.44
N LEU A 186 -11.60 -2.35 30.70
CA LEU A 186 -11.44 -1.80 32.05
C LEU A 186 -12.78 -1.48 32.76
N LYS A 187 -13.90 -1.61 32.06
CA LYS A 187 -15.26 -1.43 32.64
C LYS A 187 -15.84 -2.72 33.25
N LYS A 188 -14.98 -3.59 33.79
CA LYS A 188 -15.43 -4.72 34.64
C LYS A 188 -15.40 -4.35 36.08
#